data_064b24f94dc5e2bbfa6f3c98796c14e8
#
_entry.id   064b24f94dc5e2bbfa6f3c98796c14e8
#
_cell.length_a   1.000
_cell.length_b   1.000
_cell.length_c   1.000
_cell.angle_alpha   90.00
_cell.angle_beta   90.00
_cell.angle_gamma   90.00
#
_symmetry.space_group_name_H-M   'P 1'
#
loop_
_entity.id
_entity.type
_entity.pdbx_description
1 polymer ?
#
loop_
_entity_poly.entity_id
_entity_poly.type
_entity_poly.pdbx_seq_one_letter_code
_entity_poly.pdbx_strand_id
1 'polypeptide(L)'
;HDALPISAEQQLAVDNVDALDADGQIALFALFNQLKASGGQLLTAAPQPPAHLPLREDLRTRLGSGLIYRLHCLTDGDKIAALTALATTRGLRLPPEALDYLLARAPRDMRSLMDLLGALDRYSLEHKRAITLPLLREVLMTPAELQSS
;
A
#
# COMPACT_ATOMS: atom_id res chain seq x y z
N HIS A 1 8.49 -24.72 19.68
CA HIS A 1 7.94 -23.38 19.33
C HIS A 1 6.53 -23.33 19.86
N ASP A 2 6.39 -22.74 21.04
CA ASP A 2 5.09 -22.49 21.66
C ASP A 2 4.40 -21.39 20.86
N ALA A 3 3.45 -21.78 20.01
CA ALA A 3 2.54 -20.82 19.41
C ALA A 3 1.70 -20.23 20.54
N LEU A 4 1.79 -18.92 20.74
CA LEU A 4 0.93 -18.20 21.67
C LEU A 4 -0.54 -18.50 21.32
N PRO A 5 -1.43 -18.71 22.30
CA PRO A 5 -2.83 -18.96 22.01
C PRO A 5 -3.44 -17.73 21.33
N ILE A 6 -3.97 -17.95 20.13
CA ILE A 6 -4.65 -16.92 19.35
C ILE A 6 -6.01 -16.66 20.02
N SER A 7 -6.22 -15.43 20.48
CA SER A 7 -7.51 -15.02 21.05
C SER A 7 -8.54 -14.73 19.96
N ALA A 8 -9.83 -14.83 20.28
CA ALA A 8 -10.94 -14.58 19.35
C ALA A 8 -10.97 -13.16 18.73
N GLU A 9 -10.22 -12.22 19.32
CA GLU A 9 -10.09 -10.83 18.82
C GLU A 9 -8.87 -10.63 17.89
N GLN A 10 -8.08 -11.69 17.63
CA GLN A 10 -6.89 -11.54 16.81
C GLN A 10 -7.26 -11.40 15.34
N GLN A 11 -6.78 -10.31 14.76
CA GLN A 11 -6.79 -10.06 13.32
C GLN A 11 -5.36 -10.15 12.81
N LEU A 12 -5.17 -10.92 11.77
CA LEU A 12 -3.88 -11.08 11.12
C LEU A 12 -3.99 -10.71 9.64
N ALA A 13 -3.00 -9.97 9.14
CA ALA A 13 -2.89 -9.65 7.73
C ALA A 13 -1.60 -10.25 7.15
N VAL A 14 -1.72 -10.89 5.99
CA VAL A 14 -0.59 -11.46 5.23
C VAL A 14 -0.66 -10.95 3.80
N ASP A 15 0.37 -10.20 3.41
CA ASP A 15 0.50 -9.66 2.05
C ASP A 15 1.34 -10.60 1.18
N ASN A 16 1.17 -10.49 -0.15
CA ASN A 16 1.92 -11.26 -1.15
C ASN A 16 1.91 -12.78 -0.90
N VAL A 17 0.73 -13.34 -0.62
CA VAL A 17 0.61 -14.77 -0.31
C VAL A 17 0.99 -15.67 -1.50
N ASP A 18 1.00 -15.14 -2.71
CA ASP A 18 1.45 -15.81 -3.93
C ASP A 18 2.97 -16.07 -3.94
N ALA A 19 3.75 -15.31 -3.17
CA ALA A 19 5.20 -15.44 -3.07
C ALA A 19 5.66 -16.41 -1.95
N LEU A 20 4.72 -17.04 -1.24
CA LEU A 20 5.05 -17.99 -0.18
C LEU A 20 5.70 -19.25 -0.74
N ASP A 21 6.83 -19.65 -0.15
CA ASP A 21 7.45 -20.95 -0.37
C ASP A 21 6.64 -22.09 0.26
N ALA A 22 7.09 -23.33 0.10
CA ALA A 22 6.37 -24.50 0.60
C ALA A 22 6.15 -24.46 2.13
N ASP A 23 7.15 -24.01 2.88
CA ASP A 23 7.06 -23.92 4.35
C ASP A 23 6.13 -22.79 4.78
N GLY A 24 6.18 -21.66 4.10
CA GLY A 24 5.27 -20.52 4.31
C GLY A 24 3.80 -20.89 4.03
N GLN A 25 3.56 -21.68 2.99
CA GLN A 25 2.21 -22.18 2.67
C GLN A 25 1.67 -23.13 3.75
N ILE A 26 2.51 -24.01 4.29
CA ILE A 26 2.15 -24.91 5.41
C ILE A 26 1.84 -24.07 6.65
N ALA A 27 2.68 -23.09 6.97
CA ALA A 27 2.50 -22.21 8.12
C ALA A 27 1.20 -21.39 8.00
N LEU A 28 0.90 -20.83 6.82
CA LEU A 28 -0.32 -20.07 6.59
C LEU A 28 -1.56 -20.95 6.69
N PHE A 29 -1.50 -22.19 6.20
CA PHE A 29 -2.60 -23.15 6.32
C PHE A 29 -2.88 -23.49 7.80
N ALA A 30 -1.84 -23.77 8.60
CA ALA A 30 -1.96 -24.02 10.03
C ALA A 30 -2.57 -22.82 10.77
N LEU A 31 -2.08 -21.62 10.43
CA LEU A 31 -2.57 -20.37 11.00
C LEU A 31 -4.04 -20.11 10.67
N PHE A 32 -4.46 -20.36 9.42
CA PHE A 32 -5.86 -20.28 9.02
C PHE A 32 -6.75 -21.16 9.90
N ASN A 33 -6.33 -22.42 10.11
CA ASN A 33 -7.09 -23.34 10.93
C ASN A 33 -7.18 -22.90 12.41
N GLN A 34 -6.09 -22.37 12.95
CA GLN A 34 -6.06 -21.82 14.32
C GLN A 34 -7.00 -20.62 14.47
N LEU A 35 -6.91 -19.65 13.55
CA LEU A 35 -7.79 -18.49 13.55
C LEU A 35 -9.26 -18.89 13.42
N LYS A 36 -9.57 -19.83 12.52
CA LYS A 36 -10.93 -20.34 12.35
C LYS A 36 -11.46 -21.00 13.63
N ALA A 37 -10.65 -21.77 14.32
CA ALA A 37 -11.02 -22.42 15.58
C ALA A 37 -11.23 -21.44 16.74
N SER A 38 -10.47 -20.33 16.78
CA SER A 38 -10.55 -19.31 17.83
C SER A 38 -11.52 -18.16 17.52
N GLY A 39 -12.16 -18.13 16.32
CA GLY A 39 -13.00 -17.02 15.89
C GLY A 39 -12.21 -15.78 15.45
N GLY A 40 -10.92 -15.91 15.23
CA GLY A 40 -10.07 -14.83 14.70
C GLY A 40 -10.31 -14.57 13.20
N GLN A 41 -9.71 -13.51 12.69
CA GLN A 41 -9.84 -13.09 11.28
C GLN A 41 -8.49 -13.10 10.59
N LEU A 42 -8.48 -13.58 9.34
CA LEU A 42 -7.33 -13.54 8.46
C LEU A 42 -7.65 -12.67 7.24
N LEU A 43 -6.83 -11.66 6.99
CA LEU A 43 -6.84 -10.87 5.77
C LEU A 43 -5.61 -11.27 4.93
N THR A 44 -5.83 -11.63 3.69
CA THR A 44 -4.73 -11.93 2.75
C THR A 44 -4.83 -11.04 1.52
N ALA A 45 -3.67 -10.69 0.95
CA ALA A 45 -3.60 -9.94 -0.29
C ALA A 45 -2.71 -10.68 -1.31
N ALA A 46 -3.12 -10.61 -2.58
CA ALA A 46 -2.42 -11.21 -3.71
C ALA A 46 -2.76 -10.48 -5.01
N PRO A 47 -1.92 -10.60 -6.06
CA PRO A 47 -2.19 -9.95 -7.35
C PRO A 47 -3.34 -10.61 -8.13
N GLN A 48 -3.72 -11.84 -7.79
CA GLN A 48 -4.75 -12.61 -8.47
C GLN A 48 -5.73 -13.24 -7.46
N PRO A 49 -6.95 -13.62 -7.91
CA PRO A 49 -7.89 -14.35 -7.08
C PRO A 49 -7.31 -15.69 -6.59
N PRO A 50 -7.73 -16.21 -5.43
CA PRO A 50 -7.20 -17.44 -4.85
C PRO A 50 -7.14 -18.63 -5.83
N ALA A 51 -8.15 -18.79 -6.68
CA ALA A 51 -8.20 -19.88 -7.65
C ALA A 51 -7.02 -19.89 -8.67
N HIS A 52 -6.41 -18.74 -8.92
CA HIS A 52 -5.33 -18.58 -9.90
C HIS A 52 -3.94 -18.44 -9.25
N LEU A 53 -3.86 -18.53 -7.92
CA LEU A 53 -2.58 -18.42 -7.22
C LEU A 53 -1.75 -19.70 -7.37
N PRO A 54 -0.42 -19.60 -7.48
CA PRO A 54 0.49 -20.76 -7.55
C PRO A 54 0.69 -21.39 -6.17
N LEU A 55 -0.38 -21.71 -5.48
CA LEU A 55 -0.40 -22.26 -4.14
C LEU A 55 -0.94 -23.69 -4.16
N ARG A 56 -0.68 -24.43 -3.09
CA ARG A 56 -1.28 -25.75 -2.85
C ARG A 56 -2.80 -25.65 -2.89
N GLU A 57 -3.44 -26.67 -3.41
CA GLU A 57 -4.89 -26.71 -3.61
C GLU A 57 -5.69 -26.53 -2.31
N ASP A 58 -5.21 -27.16 -1.23
CA ASP A 58 -5.83 -27.06 0.09
C ASP A 58 -5.83 -25.61 0.61
N LEU A 59 -4.70 -24.89 0.43
CA LEU A 59 -4.59 -23.49 0.82
C LEU A 59 -5.45 -22.58 -0.08
N ARG A 60 -5.42 -22.79 -1.41
CA ARG A 60 -6.28 -22.04 -2.35
C ARG A 60 -7.75 -22.16 -1.99
N THR A 61 -8.20 -23.37 -1.69
CA THR A 61 -9.59 -23.65 -1.28
C THR A 61 -9.94 -22.89 0.00
N ARG A 62 -9.04 -22.86 0.98
CA ARG A 62 -9.25 -22.13 2.24
C ARG A 62 -9.32 -20.64 2.03
N LEU A 63 -8.37 -20.06 1.28
CA LEU A 63 -8.39 -18.64 0.96
C LEU A 63 -9.61 -18.24 0.14
N GLY A 64 -10.07 -19.13 -0.75
CA GLY A 64 -11.26 -18.92 -1.57
C GLY A 64 -12.58 -19.07 -0.82
N SER A 65 -12.59 -19.63 0.39
CA SER A 65 -13.81 -19.84 1.19
C SER A 65 -14.32 -18.60 1.93
N GLY A 66 -13.52 -17.54 1.97
CA GLY A 66 -13.86 -16.26 2.62
C GLY A 66 -14.44 -15.23 1.65
N LEU A 67 -14.56 -14.01 2.13
CA LEU A 67 -14.94 -12.87 1.30
C LEU A 67 -13.75 -12.46 0.41
N ILE A 68 -13.98 -12.35 -0.89
CA ILE A 68 -12.98 -11.95 -1.85
C ILE A 68 -13.36 -10.58 -2.41
N TYR A 69 -12.47 -9.61 -2.27
CA TYR A 69 -12.62 -8.28 -2.83
C TYR A 69 -11.56 -8.04 -3.90
N ARG A 70 -12.01 -7.54 -5.04
CA ARG A 70 -11.10 -7.06 -6.07
C ARG A 70 -10.82 -5.58 -5.83
N LEU A 71 -9.53 -5.24 -5.67
CA LEU A 71 -9.09 -3.85 -5.65
C LEU A 71 -8.81 -3.38 -7.09
N HIS A 72 -9.42 -2.28 -7.47
CA HIS A 72 -9.17 -1.63 -8.74
C HIS A 72 -8.08 -0.57 -8.57
N CYS A 73 -7.22 -0.43 -9.59
CA CYS A 73 -6.31 0.71 -9.61
C CYS A 73 -7.10 2.01 -9.60
N LEU A 74 -6.61 2.98 -8.84
CA LEU A 74 -7.20 4.31 -8.81
C LEU A 74 -7.07 4.97 -10.18
N THR A 75 -8.12 5.64 -10.62
CA THR A 75 -8.06 6.56 -11.77
C THR A 75 -7.20 7.77 -11.43
N ASP A 76 -6.77 8.54 -12.43
CA ASP A 76 -6.03 9.79 -12.18
C ASP A 76 -6.86 10.78 -11.35
N GLY A 77 -8.17 10.85 -11.60
CA GLY A 77 -9.09 11.66 -10.80
C GLY A 77 -9.16 11.23 -9.34
N ASP A 78 -9.22 9.91 -9.07
CA ASP A 78 -9.21 9.39 -7.71
C ASP A 78 -7.88 9.66 -7.01
N LYS A 79 -6.76 9.57 -7.73
CA LYS A 79 -5.42 9.91 -7.21
C LYS A 79 -5.32 11.38 -6.84
N ILE A 80 -5.79 12.27 -7.71
CA ILE A 80 -5.84 13.72 -7.43
C ILE A 80 -6.68 13.99 -6.19
N ALA A 81 -7.86 13.40 -6.07
CA ALA A 81 -8.73 13.58 -4.91
C ALA A 81 -8.05 13.11 -3.61
N ALA A 82 -7.42 11.93 -3.62
CA ALA A 82 -6.71 11.38 -2.48
C ALA A 82 -5.50 12.24 -2.07
N LEU A 83 -4.70 12.70 -3.04
CA LEU A 83 -3.53 13.56 -2.79
C LEU A 83 -3.96 14.94 -2.31
N THR A 84 -5.05 15.49 -2.83
CA THR A 84 -5.63 16.76 -2.35
C THR A 84 -6.06 16.65 -0.89
N ALA A 85 -6.77 15.58 -0.53
CA ALA A 85 -7.17 15.34 0.85
C ALA A 85 -5.97 15.19 1.78
N LEU A 86 -4.93 14.46 1.36
CA LEU A 86 -3.69 14.30 2.13
C LEU A 86 -2.96 15.63 2.32
N ALA A 87 -2.82 16.43 1.25
CA ALA A 87 -2.21 17.76 1.31
C ALA A 87 -2.96 18.68 2.30
N THR A 88 -4.30 18.69 2.22
CA THR A 88 -5.15 19.46 3.12
C THR A 88 -4.96 19.05 4.58
N THR A 89 -4.95 17.74 4.86
CA THR A 89 -4.75 17.20 6.21
C THR A 89 -3.39 17.59 6.79
N ARG A 90 -2.37 17.70 5.96
CA ARG A 90 -1.02 18.13 6.35
C ARG A 90 -0.83 19.65 6.37
N GLY A 91 -1.84 20.42 5.98
CA GLY A 91 -1.74 21.87 5.82
C GLY A 91 -0.82 22.30 4.68
N LEU A 92 -0.52 21.41 3.75
CA LEU A 92 0.34 21.67 2.61
C LEU A 92 -0.42 22.43 1.53
N ARG A 93 0.07 23.62 1.18
CA ARG A 93 -0.50 24.42 0.09
C ARG A 93 0.18 24.09 -1.23
N LEU A 94 -0.57 23.49 -2.14
CA LEU A 94 -0.11 23.17 -3.50
C LEU A 94 -0.74 24.15 -4.50
N PRO A 95 0.00 24.59 -5.55
CA PRO A 95 -0.62 25.30 -6.66
C PRO A 95 -1.63 24.38 -7.37
N PRO A 96 -2.69 24.93 -8.01
CA PRO A 96 -3.74 24.15 -8.63
C PRO A 96 -3.23 23.11 -9.63
N GLU A 97 -2.20 23.45 -10.39
CA GLU A 97 -1.62 22.59 -11.44
C GLU A 97 -0.58 21.59 -10.91
N ALA A 98 -0.27 21.64 -9.60
CA ALA A 98 0.80 20.82 -9.02
C ALA A 98 0.53 19.33 -9.14
N LEU A 99 -0.69 18.90 -8.83
CA LEU A 99 -1.06 17.48 -8.84
C LEU A 99 -1.11 16.93 -10.27
N ASP A 100 -1.63 17.69 -11.23
CA ASP A 100 -1.61 17.30 -12.64
C ASP A 100 -0.17 17.16 -13.16
N TYR A 101 0.69 18.08 -12.75
CA TYR A 101 2.12 18.07 -13.09
C TYR A 101 2.82 16.84 -12.49
N LEU A 102 2.53 16.51 -11.22
CA LEU A 102 3.07 15.34 -10.55
C LEU A 102 2.62 14.04 -11.23
N LEU A 103 1.33 13.90 -11.55
CA LEU A 103 0.80 12.72 -12.24
C LEU A 103 1.37 12.53 -13.65
N ALA A 104 1.73 13.63 -14.32
CA ALA A 104 2.32 13.56 -15.67
C ALA A 104 3.79 13.12 -15.65
N ARG A 105 4.53 13.31 -14.56
CA ARG A 105 5.99 13.15 -14.52
C ARG A 105 6.54 12.26 -13.42
N ALA A 106 5.79 12.06 -12.33
CA ALA A 106 6.18 11.17 -11.25
C ALA A 106 5.75 9.72 -11.53
N PRO A 107 6.30 8.73 -10.84
CA PRO A 107 5.76 7.38 -10.84
C PRO A 107 4.28 7.39 -10.50
N ARG A 108 3.48 6.67 -11.30
CA ARG A 108 2.01 6.75 -11.22
C ARG A 108 1.40 5.90 -10.11
N ASP A 109 2.21 5.16 -9.37
CA ASP A 109 1.72 4.41 -8.23
C ASP A 109 1.47 5.33 -7.02
N MET A 110 0.44 5.01 -6.27
CA MET A 110 -0.04 5.86 -5.19
C MET A 110 0.98 6.02 -4.06
N ARG A 111 1.78 4.99 -3.78
CA ARG A 111 2.82 5.03 -2.75
C ARG A 111 3.89 6.07 -3.09
N SER A 112 4.46 5.98 -4.29
CA SER A 112 5.47 6.94 -4.75
C SER A 112 4.96 8.38 -4.77
N LEU A 113 3.69 8.59 -5.18
CA LEU A 113 3.06 9.90 -5.15
C LEU A 113 2.89 10.45 -3.73
N MET A 114 2.51 9.60 -2.78
CA MET A 114 2.39 9.98 -1.36
C MET A 114 3.75 10.28 -0.73
N ASP A 115 4.77 9.49 -1.04
CA ASP A 115 6.15 9.69 -0.57
C ASP A 115 6.72 11.01 -1.10
N LEU A 116 6.48 11.30 -2.38
CA LEU A 116 6.87 12.56 -3.00
C LEU A 116 6.18 13.75 -2.35
N LEU A 117 4.87 13.66 -2.10
CA LEU A 117 4.12 14.69 -1.40
C LEU A 117 4.67 14.91 0.02
N GLY A 118 5.04 13.85 0.73
CA GLY A 118 5.68 13.92 2.03
C GLY A 118 7.07 14.57 1.98
N ALA A 119 7.86 14.31 0.94
CA ALA A 119 9.15 14.96 0.73
C ALA A 119 9.00 16.46 0.46
N LEU A 120 8.02 16.83 -0.37
CA LEU A 120 7.71 18.24 -0.64
C LEU A 120 7.26 19.00 0.61
N ASP A 121 6.46 18.35 1.46
CA ASP A 121 6.02 18.90 2.74
C ASP A 121 7.22 19.18 3.66
N ARG A 122 8.09 18.20 3.85
CA ARG A 122 9.33 18.39 4.64
C ARG A 122 10.18 19.51 4.08
N TYR A 123 10.41 19.53 2.77
CA TYR A 123 11.18 20.58 2.13
C TYR A 123 10.59 21.98 2.37
N SER A 124 9.27 22.12 2.22
CA SER A 124 8.54 23.36 2.47
C SER A 124 8.73 23.86 3.91
N LEU A 125 8.65 22.93 4.87
CA LEU A 125 8.83 23.26 6.29
C LEU A 125 10.28 23.64 6.64
N GLU A 126 11.25 22.87 6.17
CA GLU A 126 12.68 23.10 6.46
C GLU A 126 13.20 24.41 5.87
N HIS A 127 12.79 24.71 4.64
CA HIS A 127 13.26 25.91 3.93
C HIS A 127 12.32 27.11 4.10
N LYS A 128 11.18 26.94 4.80
CA LYS A 128 10.13 27.98 4.95
C LYS A 128 9.70 28.56 3.60
N ARG A 129 9.65 27.72 2.57
CA ARG A 129 9.29 28.08 1.20
C ARG A 129 7.99 27.43 0.79
N ALA A 130 7.12 28.20 0.15
CA ALA A 130 5.93 27.63 -0.48
C ALA A 130 6.32 26.73 -1.66
N ILE A 131 5.54 25.66 -1.84
CA ILE A 131 5.70 24.79 -3.01
C ILE A 131 5.13 25.52 -4.22
N THR A 132 5.99 25.69 -5.22
CA THR A 132 5.66 26.34 -6.49
C THR A 132 5.90 25.39 -7.65
N LEU A 133 5.30 25.66 -8.80
CA LEU A 133 5.53 24.86 -10.00
C LEU A 133 7.00 24.83 -10.46
N PRO A 134 7.77 25.93 -10.39
CA PRO A 134 9.21 25.90 -10.64
C PRO A 134 9.96 24.96 -9.69
N LEU A 135 9.63 24.96 -8.39
CA LEU A 135 10.24 24.06 -7.41
C LEU A 135 9.93 22.60 -7.74
N LEU A 136 8.69 22.28 -8.11
CA LEU A 136 8.32 20.93 -8.55
C LEU A 136 9.11 20.48 -9.77
N ARG A 137 9.34 21.38 -10.71
CA ARG A 137 10.18 21.10 -11.89
C ARG A 137 11.61 20.78 -11.49
N GLU A 138 12.18 21.56 -10.60
CA GLU A 138 13.53 21.36 -10.09
C GLU A 138 13.67 20.00 -9.40
N VAL A 139 12.77 19.69 -8.46
CA VAL A 139 12.78 18.44 -7.68
C VAL A 139 12.59 17.20 -8.58
N LEU A 140 11.72 17.28 -9.59
CA LEU A 140 11.47 16.14 -10.49
C LEU A 140 12.49 15.99 -11.62
N MET A 141 13.29 17.01 -11.88
CA MET A 141 14.37 16.96 -12.86
C MET A 141 15.72 16.52 -12.27
N THR A 142 15.84 16.48 -10.94
CA THR A 142 17.05 16.01 -10.25
C THR A 142 16.94 14.52 -9.97
N PRO A 143 17.63 13.65 -10.69
CA PRO A 143 17.61 12.22 -10.40
C PRO A 143 18.37 11.95 -9.11
N ALA A 144 17.75 11.20 -8.20
CA ALA A 144 18.40 10.33 -7.21
C ALA A 144 19.09 10.94 -5.97
N GLU A 145 19.16 12.23 -5.71
CA GLU A 145 19.85 12.74 -4.50
C GLU A 145 18.95 12.99 -3.29
N LEU A 146 17.62 13.00 -3.45
CA LEU A 146 16.66 13.22 -2.35
C LEU A 146 16.21 11.91 -1.67
N GLN A 147 16.74 10.76 -2.06
CA GLN A 147 16.41 9.46 -1.44
C GLN A 147 17.41 8.99 -0.38
N SER A 148 18.43 9.81 -0.05
CA SER A 148 19.50 9.44 0.88
C SER A 148 19.74 10.53 1.93
N SER A 149 18.74 10.74 2.78
CA SER A 149 18.97 11.40 4.08
C SER A 149 17.83 11.09 5.03
#